data_34440702ed97a3366eed1e3239f62c30
#
_entry.id   34440702ed97a3366eed1e3239f62c30
#
_cell.length_a   1.000
_cell.length_b   1.000
_cell.length_c   1.000
_cell.angle_alpha   90.00
_cell.angle_beta   90.00
_cell.angle_gamma   90.00
#
_symmetry.space_group_name_H-M   'P 1'
#
loop_
_entity.id
_entity.type
_entity.pdbx_description
1 polymer ?
#
loop_
_entity_poly.entity_id
_entity_poly.type
_entity_poly.pdbx_seq_one_letter_code
_entity_poly.pdbx_strand_id
1 'polypeptide(L)'
;VRVTQTKVEHEGMTFDSKEELGFYLYLKEQNDVSCIHRQIGFVLVEKQEQYVVKHLKTKDKLVKKLLEFPVIYHADFVYRKGDTIIVCDVKSKYTHSFREFVIVRKLIVRKIIEHNKRRHGGEPKVVFLEAITRALPKKQGGGFEFKFIYKPIIE
;
A
#
# COMPACT_ATOMS: atom_id res chain seq x y z
N VAL A 1 1.51 16.89 13.87
CA VAL A 1 1.63 17.80 12.71
C VAL A 1 0.93 17.16 11.51
N ARG A 2 -0.17 17.76 11.04
CA ARG A 2 -0.83 17.33 9.80
C ARG A 2 0.07 17.73 8.63
N VAL A 3 0.64 16.74 7.96
CA VAL A 3 1.28 16.98 6.67
C VAL A 3 0.15 17.12 5.64
N THR A 4 -0.09 18.34 5.20
CA THR A 4 -1.04 18.62 4.10
C THR A 4 -0.38 18.21 2.80
N GLN A 5 -0.83 17.10 2.22
CA GLN A 5 -0.43 16.71 0.88
C GLN A 5 -1.26 17.49 -0.13
N THR A 6 -0.59 18.08 -1.11
CA THR A 6 -1.27 18.79 -2.22
C THR A 6 -1.52 17.81 -3.34
N LYS A 7 -2.79 17.59 -3.66
CA LYS A 7 -3.20 16.76 -4.80
C LYS A 7 -2.73 17.38 -6.12
N VAL A 8 -2.34 16.52 -7.05
CA VAL A 8 -1.83 16.89 -8.37
C VAL A 8 -2.60 16.13 -9.43
N GLU A 9 -2.99 16.82 -10.51
CA GLU A 9 -3.61 16.21 -11.68
C GLU A 9 -2.60 16.02 -12.81
N HIS A 10 -2.70 14.90 -13.51
CA HIS A 10 -1.93 14.58 -14.71
C HIS A 10 -2.73 13.65 -15.62
N GLU A 11 -2.95 14.09 -16.88
CA GLU A 11 -3.71 13.33 -17.89
C GLU A 11 -5.06 12.77 -17.39
N GLY A 12 -5.82 13.59 -16.67
CA GLY A 12 -7.14 13.22 -16.13
C GLY A 12 -7.10 12.36 -14.86
N MET A 13 -5.92 12.04 -14.35
CA MET A 13 -5.73 11.30 -13.11
C MET A 13 -5.33 12.23 -11.97
N THR A 14 -5.88 12.00 -10.79
CA THR A 14 -5.53 12.75 -9.57
C THR A 14 -4.60 11.91 -8.70
N PHE A 15 -3.46 12.48 -8.31
CA PHE A 15 -2.49 11.89 -7.40
C PHE A 15 -2.50 12.62 -6.06
N ASP A 16 -2.33 11.88 -4.97
CA ASP A 16 -2.35 12.45 -3.63
C ASP A 16 -1.11 13.30 -3.33
N SER A 17 -0.03 13.11 -4.08
CA SER A 17 1.19 13.90 -3.93
C SER A 17 1.98 13.99 -5.24
N LYS A 18 2.90 14.96 -5.30
CA LYS A 18 3.86 15.09 -6.41
C LYS A 18 4.81 13.89 -6.48
N GLU A 19 5.15 13.33 -5.33
CA GLU A 19 6.00 12.15 -5.20
C GLU A 19 5.35 10.94 -5.85
N GLU A 20 4.06 10.73 -5.63
CA GLU A 20 3.31 9.65 -6.28
C GLU A 20 3.25 9.83 -7.80
N LEU A 21 2.98 11.04 -8.28
CA LEU A 21 3.02 11.33 -9.71
C LEU A 21 4.40 11.07 -10.28
N GLY A 22 5.47 11.53 -9.61
CA GLY A 22 6.84 11.29 -10.03
C GLY A 22 7.16 9.80 -10.15
N PHE A 23 6.72 9.00 -9.20
CA PHE A 23 6.89 7.55 -9.23
C PHE A 23 6.07 6.89 -10.34
N TYR A 24 4.83 7.32 -10.56
CA TYR A 24 4.01 6.84 -11.68
C TYR A 24 4.69 7.08 -13.03
N LEU A 25 5.22 8.26 -13.26
CA LEU A 25 5.96 8.59 -14.49
C LEU A 25 7.23 7.74 -14.64
N TYR A 26 7.94 7.50 -13.53
CA TYR A 26 9.06 6.58 -13.51
C TYR A 26 8.65 5.16 -13.93
N LEU A 27 7.55 4.62 -13.39
CA LEU A 27 7.04 3.30 -13.75
C LEU A 27 6.68 3.19 -15.22
N LYS A 28 6.09 4.24 -15.81
CA LYS A 28 5.69 4.27 -17.22
C LYS A 28 6.88 4.19 -18.18
N GLU A 29 8.06 4.60 -17.76
CA GLU A 29 9.29 4.52 -18.53
C GLU A 29 9.99 3.15 -18.45
N GLN A 30 9.59 2.28 -17.53
CA GLN A 30 10.20 0.96 -17.34
C GLN A 30 9.64 -0.06 -18.32
N ASN A 31 10.51 -0.75 -19.08
CA ASN A 31 10.09 -1.73 -20.07
C ASN A 31 9.57 -3.05 -19.47
N ASP A 32 10.01 -3.37 -18.25
CA ASP A 32 9.65 -4.61 -17.53
C ASP A 32 8.45 -4.45 -16.60
N VAL A 33 7.84 -3.26 -16.55
CA VAL A 33 6.68 -2.96 -15.72
C VAL A 33 5.39 -3.01 -16.56
N SER A 34 4.39 -3.68 -16.03
CA SER A 34 3.06 -3.81 -16.61
C SER A 34 1.96 -3.83 -15.54
N CYS A 35 0.71 -3.74 -15.97
CA CYS A 35 -0.46 -3.85 -15.09
C CYS A 35 -0.40 -2.93 -13.87
N ILE A 36 -0.17 -1.63 -14.10
CA ILE A 36 -0.09 -0.65 -13.03
C ILE A 36 -1.50 -0.32 -12.52
N HIS A 37 -1.74 -0.59 -11.24
CA HIS A 37 -2.96 -0.24 -10.52
C HIS A 37 -2.62 0.71 -9.39
N ARG A 38 -3.55 1.59 -9.03
CA ARG A 38 -3.38 2.61 -8.01
C ARG A 38 -4.37 2.41 -6.87
N GLN A 39 -3.97 2.77 -5.65
CA GLN A 39 -4.83 2.80 -4.47
C GLN A 39 -5.58 1.48 -4.23
N ILE A 40 -4.85 0.37 -4.25
CA ILE A 40 -5.41 -0.95 -4.00
C ILE A 40 -5.46 -1.23 -2.50
N GLY A 41 -6.66 -1.56 -2.00
CA GLY A 41 -6.89 -1.87 -0.59
C GLY A 41 -6.56 -3.31 -0.22
N PHE A 42 -5.87 -3.50 0.90
CA PHE A 42 -5.57 -4.80 1.51
C PHE A 42 -6.08 -4.82 2.94
N VAL A 43 -6.88 -5.81 3.30
CA VAL A 43 -7.32 -6.02 4.67
C VAL A 43 -6.16 -6.66 5.44
N LEU A 44 -5.60 -5.93 6.40
CA LEU A 44 -4.48 -6.39 7.23
C LEU A 44 -4.96 -7.07 8.51
N VAL A 45 -6.00 -6.52 9.11
CA VAL A 45 -6.68 -7.09 10.27
C VAL A 45 -8.17 -7.06 9.97
N GLU A 46 -8.81 -8.21 10.07
CA GLU A 46 -10.26 -8.34 9.85
C GLU A 46 -11.03 -7.58 10.92
N LYS A 47 -12.24 -7.12 10.57
CA LYS A 47 -13.16 -6.57 11.55
C LYS A 47 -13.42 -7.59 12.66
N GLN A 48 -13.64 -7.10 13.86
CA GLN A 48 -13.94 -7.94 15.02
C GLN A 48 -15.40 -7.78 15.40
N GLU A 49 -16.11 -8.90 15.51
CA GLU A 49 -17.54 -8.93 15.78
C GLU A 49 -17.84 -9.94 16.90
N GLN A 50 -18.95 -9.70 17.58
CA GLN A 50 -19.45 -10.54 18.66
C GLN A 50 -20.95 -10.75 18.50
N TYR A 51 -21.44 -11.96 18.77
CA TYR A 51 -22.86 -12.20 18.92
C TYR A 51 -23.31 -11.80 20.32
N VAL A 52 -24.36 -11.00 20.39
CA VAL A 52 -25.00 -10.58 21.64
C VAL A 52 -26.49 -10.88 21.58
N VAL A 53 -27.08 -11.18 22.73
CA VAL A 53 -28.52 -11.39 22.85
C VAL A 53 -29.22 -10.04 23.06
N LYS A 54 -30.13 -9.72 22.15
CA LYS A 54 -31.01 -8.55 22.27
C LYS A 54 -32.36 -9.00 22.78
N HIS A 55 -32.76 -8.48 23.93
CA HIS A 55 -34.04 -8.75 24.53
C HIS A 55 -35.12 -7.87 23.90
N LEU A 56 -36.09 -8.48 23.21
CA LEU A 56 -37.27 -7.84 22.68
C LEU A 56 -38.48 -8.11 23.57
N LYS A 57 -39.56 -7.36 23.41
CA LYS A 57 -40.77 -7.51 24.25
C LYS A 57 -41.36 -8.95 24.23
N THR A 58 -41.24 -9.67 23.13
CA THR A 58 -41.86 -10.98 22.93
C THR A 58 -40.88 -12.14 22.75
N LYS A 59 -39.60 -11.86 22.49
CA LYS A 59 -38.57 -12.86 22.24
C LYS A 59 -37.17 -12.30 22.39
N ASP A 60 -36.20 -13.17 22.61
CA ASP A 60 -34.78 -12.84 22.50
C ASP A 60 -34.31 -13.04 21.06
N LYS A 61 -33.42 -12.18 20.63
CA LYS A 61 -32.81 -12.22 19.29
C LYS A 61 -31.29 -12.19 19.42
N LEU A 62 -30.63 -13.13 18.75
CA LEU A 62 -29.19 -13.12 18.60
C LEU A 62 -28.80 -12.13 17.49
N VAL A 63 -28.04 -11.10 17.80
CA VAL A 63 -27.56 -10.09 16.86
C VAL A 63 -26.05 -10.01 16.84
N LYS A 64 -25.49 -9.73 15.69
CA LYS A 64 -24.08 -9.54 15.48
C LYS A 64 -23.70 -8.08 15.75
N LYS A 65 -22.77 -7.85 16.65
CA LYS A 65 -22.29 -6.51 17.02
C LYS A 65 -20.86 -6.33 16.57
N LEU A 66 -20.60 -5.26 15.82
CA LEU A 66 -19.25 -4.84 15.45
C LEU A 66 -18.55 -4.27 16.69
N LEU A 67 -17.38 -4.82 17.04
CA LEU A 67 -16.52 -4.36 18.12
C LEU A 67 -15.42 -3.44 17.60
N GLU A 68 -14.73 -3.86 16.52
CA GLU A 68 -13.64 -3.13 15.94
C GLU A 68 -13.73 -3.15 14.41
N PHE A 69 -13.41 -2.02 13.78
CA PHE A 69 -13.30 -1.92 12.34
C PHE A 69 -12.06 -2.66 11.81
N PRO A 70 -12.07 -3.10 10.56
CA PRO A 70 -10.88 -3.69 9.96
C PRO A 70 -9.76 -2.66 9.81
N VAL A 71 -8.52 -3.13 9.81
CA VAL A 71 -7.37 -2.33 9.38
C VAL A 71 -7.16 -2.59 7.91
N ILE A 72 -7.35 -1.55 7.09
CA ILE A 72 -7.17 -1.62 5.63
C ILE A 72 -5.98 -0.74 5.27
N TYR A 73 -5.04 -1.32 4.50
CA TYR A 73 -3.92 -0.61 3.91
C TYR A 73 -4.19 -0.37 2.43
N HIS A 74 -4.07 0.87 1.98
CA HIS A 74 -4.16 1.23 0.58
C HIS A 74 -2.75 1.42 0.02
N ALA A 75 -2.30 0.49 -0.82
CA ALA A 75 -1.04 0.63 -1.53
C ALA A 75 -1.15 1.72 -2.59
N ASP A 76 -0.15 2.58 -2.68
CA ASP A 76 -0.14 3.64 -3.70
C ASP A 76 -0.13 3.05 -5.10
N PHE A 77 0.66 1.98 -5.31
CA PHE A 77 0.73 1.24 -6.56
C PHE A 77 0.81 -0.27 -6.34
N VAL A 78 0.17 -1.01 -7.23
CA VAL A 78 0.40 -2.44 -7.39
C VAL A 78 0.66 -2.68 -8.88
N TYR A 79 1.77 -3.29 -9.20
CA TYR A 79 2.16 -3.52 -10.59
C TYR A 79 2.94 -4.83 -10.74
N ARG A 80 3.09 -5.26 -11.98
CA ARG A 80 3.87 -6.44 -12.32
C ARG A 80 5.24 -6.01 -12.84
N LYS A 81 6.28 -6.59 -12.30
CA LYS A 81 7.66 -6.43 -12.78
C LYS A 81 8.24 -7.80 -13.09
N GLY A 82 8.34 -8.13 -14.38
CA GLY A 82 8.66 -9.50 -14.80
C GLY A 82 7.63 -10.49 -14.24
N ASP A 83 8.07 -11.48 -13.49
CA ASP A 83 7.22 -12.49 -12.87
C ASP A 83 6.80 -12.16 -11.42
N THR A 84 7.11 -10.96 -10.96
CA THR A 84 6.86 -10.54 -9.59
C THR A 84 5.78 -9.47 -9.54
N ILE A 85 4.86 -9.59 -8.58
CA ILE A 85 3.90 -8.53 -8.24
C ILE A 85 4.51 -7.65 -7.17
N ILE A 86 4.55 -6.36 -7.43
CA ILE A 86 5.09 -5.35 -6.51
C ILE A 86 3.91 -4.61 -5.87
N VAL A 87 3.84 -4.65 -4.56
CA VAL A 87 2.96 -3.81 -3.74
C VAL A 87 3.80 -2.65 -3.23
N CYS A 88 3.51 -1.45 -3.71
CA CYS A 88 4.39 -0.30 -3.52
C CYS A 88 3.73 0.81 -2.71
N ASP A 89 4.50 1.36 -1.80
CA ASP A 89 4.19 2.56 -1.05
C ASP A 89 5.27 3.62 -1.29
N VAL A 90 4.83 4.83 -1.65
CA VAL A 90 5.73 5.95 -1.95
C VAL A 90 5.79 6.86 -0.73
N LYS A 91 6.95 7.00 -0.13
CA LYS A 91 7.16 7.78 1.09
C LYS A 91 8.29 8.78 0.94
N SER A 92 8.16 9.93 1.59
CA SER A 92 9.29 10.80 1.81
C SER A 92 10.22 10.22 2.88
N LYS A 93 11.45 10.68 2.92
CA LYS A 93 12.41 10.29 3.99
C LYS A 93 11.83 10.55 5.39
N TYR A 94 10.99 11.58 5.53
CA TYR A 94 10.37 11.95 6.78
C TYR A 94 9.21 11.00 7.15
N THR A 95 8.28 10.75 6.24
CA THR A 95 7.09 9.92 6.50
C THR A 95 7.39 8.43 6.62
N HIS A 96 8.50 7.97 6.04
CA HIS A 96 8.99 6.61 6.14
C HIS A 96 9.14 6.10 7.58
N SER A 97 9.50 6.97 8.53
CA SER A 97 9.73 6.61 9.93
C SER A 97 8.52 6.83 10.85
N PHE A 98 7.38 7.27 10.34
CA PHE A 98 6.18 7.44 11.15
C PHE A 98 5.72 6.11 11.76
N ARG A 99 5.41 6.15 13.06
CA ARG A 99 5.04 4.95 13.82
C ARG A 99 3.87 4.19 13.21
N GLU A 100 2.84 4.89 12.79
CA GLU A 100 1.65 4.31 12.15
C GLU A 100 2.03 3.56 10.87
N PHE A 101 2.88 4.16 10.05
CA PHE A 101 3.36 3.52 8.83
C PHE A 101 4.26 2.31 9.13
N VAL A 102 5.11 2.39 10.13
CA VAL A 102 5.97 1.25 10.54
C VAL A 102 5.13 0.04 10.95
N ILE A 103 4.04 0.26 11.68
CA ILE A 103 3.12 -0.82 12.07
C ILE A 103 2.42 -1.43 10.85
N VAL A 104 1.84 -0.59 9.99
CA VAL A 104 1.17 -1.02 8.76
C VAL A 104 2.13 -1.79 7.85
N ARG A 105 3.35 -1.30 7.68
CA ARG A 105 4.40 -1.97 6.90
C ARG A 105 4.69 -3.38 7.44
N LYS A 106 4.83 -3.54 8.74
CA LYS A 106 5.05 -4.87 9.36
C LYS A 106 3.89 -5.82 9.07
N LEU A 107 2.66 -5.33 9.12
CA LEU A 107 1.46 -6.15 8.86
C LEU A 107 1.36 -6.56 7.39
N ILE A 108 1.58 -5.64 6.44
CA ILE A 108 1.52 -5.98 5.01
C ILE A 108 2.67 -6.92 4.61
N VAL A 109 3.86 -6.72 5.12
CA VAL A 109 5.03 -7.60 4.86
C VAL A 109 4.76 -9.01 5.39
N ARG A 110 4.20 -9.14 6.59
CA ARG A 110 3.80 -10.44 7.15
C ARG A 110 2.79 -11.15 6.24
N LYS A 111 1.77 -10.46 5.79
CA LYS A 111 0.75 -11.00 4.88
C LYS A 111 1.35 -11.48 3.56
N ILE A 112 2.29 -10.72 3.02
CA ILE A 112 3.01 -11.07 1.78
C ILE A 112 3.87 -12.33 1.99
N ILE A 113 4.60 -12.42 3.08
CA ILE A 113 5.42 -13.59 3.41
C ILE A 113 4.54 -14.84 3.54
N GLU A 114 3.41 -14.74 4.22
CA GLU A 114 2.44 -15.84 4.36
C GLU A 114 1.87 -16.26 3.01
N HIS A 115 1.51 -15.30 2.16
CA HIS A 115 1.06 -15.57 0.79
C HIS A 115 2.13 -16.32 -0.02
N ASN A 116 3.37 -15.83 0.00
CA ASN A 116 4.46 -16.44 -0.75
C ASN A 116 4.77 -17.88 -0.32
N LYS A 117 4.60 -18.21 0.96
CA LYS A 117 4.74 -19.57 1.49
C LYS A 117 3.66 -20.53 0.99
N ARG A 118 2.46 -20.00 0.75
CA ARG A 118 1.28 -20.80 0.33
C ARG A 118 1.12 -20.89 -1.19
N ARG A 119 1.84 -20.08 -1.94
CA ARG A 119 1.70 -20.06 -3.41
C ARG A 119 2.11 -21.39 -4.02
N HIS A 120 1.41 -21.77 -5.07
CA HIS A 120 1.71 -22.93 -5.87
C HIS A 120 2.53 -22.56 -7.11
N GLY A 121 3.18 -23.55 -7.72
CA GLY A 121 4.01 -23.33 -8.90
C GLY A 121 3.24 -22.62 -10.02
N GLY A 122 3.83 -21.57 -10.61
CA GLY A 122 3.23 -20.73 -11.62
C GLY A 122 2.55 -19.46 -11.09
N GLU A 123 2.23 -19.40 -9.81
CA GLU A 123 1.74 -18.16 -9.19
C GLU A 123 2.89 -17.16 -8.99
N PRO A 124 2.65 -15.87 -9.28
CA PRO A 124 3.69 -14.86 -9.13
C PRO A 124 4.08 -14.67 -7.66
N LYS A 125 5.35 -14.42 -7.41
CA LYS A 125 5.84 -13.96 -6.11
C LYS A 125 5.36 -12.54 -5.88
N VAL A 126 5.02 -12.22 -4.63
CA VAL A 126 4.64 -10.87 -4.21
C VAL A 126 5.75 -10.28 -3.35
N VAL A 127 6.05 -9.00 -3.57
CA VAL A 127 7.06 -8.26 -2.82
C VAL A 127 6.50 -6.89 -2.45
N PHE A 128 6.78 -6.44 -1.24
CA PHE A 128 6.52 -5.08 -0.81
C PHE A 128 7.70 -4.18 -1.18
N LEU A 129 7.42 -3.06 -1.83
CA LEU A 129 8.39 -2.03 -2.15
C LEU A 129 8.05 -0.74 -1.41
N GLU A 130 9.00 -0.25 -0.67
CA GLU A 130 8.98 1.09 -0.14
C GLU A 130 9.88 1.97 -1.02
N ALA A 131 9.24 2.86 -1.78
CA ALA A 131 9.93 3.82 -2.63
C ALA A 131 10.09 5.13 -1.86
N ILE A 132 11.29 5.39 -1.37
CA ILE A 132 11.62 6.60 -0.62
C ILE A 132 12.07 7.66 -1.61
N THR A 133 11.33 8.77 -1.64
CA THR A 133 11.57 9.85 -2.60
C THR A 133 12.51 10.89 -2.03
N ARG A 134 13.33 11.45 -2.91
CA ARG A 134 14.13 12.64 -2.67
C ARG A 134 13.95 13.58 -3.84
N ALA A 135 13.53 14.82 -3.54
CA ALA A 135 13.41 15.86 -4.56
C ALA A 135 14.79 16.28 -5.07
N LEU A 136 14.95 16.36 -6.37
CA LEU A 136 16.16 16.87 -7.01
C LEU A 136 16.09 18.39 -7.14
N PRO A 137 17.21 19.13 -6.92
CA PRO A 137 17.27 20.55 -7.16
C PRO A 137 16.96 20.90 -8.62
N LYS A 138 16.37 22.07 -8.86
CA LYS A 138 16.09 22.57 -10.23
C LYS A 138 17.35 22.63 -11.10
N LYS A 139 18.51 22.91 -10.51
CA LYS A 139 19.83 22.91 -11.18
C LYS A 139 20.22 21.54 -11.76
N GLN A 140 19.65 20.44 -11.22
CA GLN A 140 19.87 19.07 -11.67
C GLN A 140 18.68 18.52 -12.48
N GLY A 141 17.86 19.40 -13.08
CA GLY A 141 16.72 19.02 -13.91
C GLY A 141 15.39 18.89 -13.16
N GLY A 142 15.35 19.05 -11.84
CA GLY A 142 14.15 18.86 -11.03
C GLY A 142 13.72 17.40 -10.94
N GLY A 143 12.47 17.18 -10.53
CA GLY A 143 11.90 15.82 -10.38
C GLY A 143 12.36 15.13 -9.10
N PHE A 144 12.33 13.79 -9.14
CA PHE A 144 12.62 12.95 -7.97
C PHE A 144 13.61 11.85 -8.31
N GLU A 145 14.42 11.50 -7.34
CA GLU A 145 15.13 10.23 -7.28
C GLU A 145 14.50 9.31 -6.22
N PHE A 146 14.66 8.01 -6.38
CA PHE A 146 14.03 7.02 -5.52
C PHE A 146 15.06 6.08 -4.93
N LYS A 147 14.93 5.82 -3.62
CA LYS A 147 15.62 4.73 -2.93
C LYS A 147 14.62 3.60 -2.72
N PHE A 148 14.96 2.40 -3.18
CA PHE A 148 14.09 1.23 -3.12
C PHE A 148 14.47 0.32 -1.96
N ILE A 149 13.49 -0.04 -1.13
CA ILE A 149 13.63 -1.04 -0.08
C ILE A 149 12.60 -2.12 -0.35
N TYR A 150 13.04 -3.32 -0.69
CA TYR A 150 12.20 -4.48 -0.96
C TYR A 150 12.11 -5.40 0.24
N LYS A 151 10.88 -5.91 0.50
CA LYS A 151 10.62 -6.92 1.54
C LYS A 151 9.59 -7.94 1.04
N PRO A 152 9.88 -9.24 0.98
CA PRO A 152 11.24 -9.81 1.20
C PRO A 152 12.27 -9.30 0.19
N ILE A 153 13.54 -9.48 0.52
CA ILE A 153 14.64 -9.03 -0.34
C ILE A 153 14.58 -9.74 -1.70
N ILE A 154 14.76 -8.98 -2.76
CA ILE A 154 14.91 -9.51 -4.12
C ILE A 154 16.41 -9.79 -4.31
N GLU A 155 16.75 -11.05 -4.47
CA GLU A 155 18.09 -11.48 -4.85
C GLU A 155 18.35 -11.27 -6.33
#